data_4f4feee7a092b8bb8637192e03b7c338
#
_entry.id   4f4feee7a092b8bb8637192e03b7c338
#
_cell.length_a   1.000
_cell.length_b   1.000
_cell.length_c   1.000
_cell.angle_alpha   90.00
_cell.angle_beta   90.00
_cell.angle_gamma   90.00
#
_symmetry.space_group_name_H-M   'P 1'
#
loop_
_entity.id
_entity.type
_entity.pdbx_description
1 polymer ?
#
loop_
_entity_poly.entity_id
_entity_poly.type
_entity_poly.pdbx_seq_one_letter_code
_entity_poly.pdbx_strand_id
1 'polypeptide(L)'
;MHYTPHIDNAFNSVEHIMRNVNAGWAIRYIHANGASLFFIAVYMHIFRGLYYGSYKEPREITWILGMLIYVAMMATVFLGYVLPWGQMSFWGATVITSLFGAIPVVGEPFQTWLLGGPAVDNATLNRFFSLHYLLPFVILGLVILHIWAFHTTGNNNPTGVEVRRTSKEDAEKDTLPFWPYYVIKDMFALVLILIAFVSVVAFMPNYLGHPDNYIEANALVTPVSYTHLTLPTTPYV
;
A
#
# COMPACT_ATOMS: atom_id res chain seq x y z
N MET A 1 -20.25 0.07 -12.07
CA MET A 1 -19.17 -0.65 -11.40
C MET A 1 -19.37 -2.13 -11.65
N HIS A 2 -18.28 -2.88 -11.91
CA HIS A 2 -18.37 -4.28 -12.34
C HIS A 2 -17.98 -5.26 -11.22
N TYR A 3 -17.42 -4.79 -10.11
CA TYR A 3 -17.05 -5.61 -8.95
C TYR A 3 -18.22 -5.77 -7.98
N THR A 4 -18.43 -6.99 -7.48
CA THR A 4 -19.47 -7.31 -6.49
C THR A 4 -18.83 -7.86 -5.22
N PRO A 5 -18.90 -7.15 -4.07
CA PRO A 5 -18.30 -7.57 -2.81
C PRO A 5 -19.15 -8.62 -2.08
N HIS A 6 -19.32 -9.80 -2.67
CA HIS A 6 -20.03 -10.95 -2.11
C HIS A 6 -19.22 -12.21 -2.40
N ILE A 7 -19.13 -13.12 -1.42
CA ILE A 7 -18.27 -14.30 -1.53
C ILE A 7 -18.55 -15.16 -2.76
N ASP A 8 -19.82 -15.28 -3.17
CA ASP A 8 -20.22 -16.09 -4.35
C ASP A 8 -19.90 -15.37 -5.68
N ASN A 9 -19.63 -14.07 -5.66
CA ASN A 9 -19.53 -13.27 -6.88
C ASN A 9 -18.20 -12.53 -7.03
N ALA A 10 -17.45 -12.32 -5.94
CA ALA A 10 -16.27 -11.47 -5.94
C ALA A 10 -15.22 -11.97 -6.94
N PHE A 11 -14.86 -13.24 -6.88
CA PHE A 11 -13.89 -13.85 -7.80
C PHE A 11 -14.37 -13.73 -9.25
N ASN A 12 -15.59 -14.16 -9.52
CA ASN A 12 -16.16 -14.12 -10.87
C ASN A 12 -16.35 -12.70 -11.41
N SER A 13 -16.60 -11.70 -10.53
CA SER A 13 -16.69 -10.30 -10.96
C SER A 13 -15.32 -9.74 -11.36
N VAL A 14 -14.23 -10.16 -10.71
CA VAL A 14 -12.86 -9.80 -11.14
C VAL A 14 -12.51 -10.47 -12.47
N GLU A 15 -12.85 -11.75 -12.65
CA GLU A 15 -12.67 -12.45 -13.93
C GLU A 15 -13.49 -11.77 -15.06
N HIS A 16 -14.71 -11.37 -14.77
CA HIS A 16 -15.52 -10.59 -15.70
C HIS A 16 -14.86 -9.26 -16.09
N ILE A 17 -14.29 -8.53 -15.12
CA ILE A 17 -13.53 -7.30 -15.40
C ILE A 17 -12.35 -7.60 -16.31
N MET A 18 -11.60 -8.66 -16.03
CA MET A 18 -10.42 -9.01 -16.79
C MET A 18 -10.71 -9.42 -18.24
N ARG A 19 -11.84 -10.09 -18.48
CA ARG A 19 -12.14 -10.74 -19.76
C ARG A 19 -13.15 -10.00 -20.61
N ASN A 20 -14.16 -9.37 -19.99
CA ASN A 20 -15.35 -8.91 -20.68
C ASN A 20 -15.52 -7.38 -20.66
N VAL A 21 -14.85 -6.68 -19.73
CA VAL A 21 -14.90 -5.22 -19.67
C VAL A 21 -13.82 -4.63 -20.57
N ASN A 22 -14.20 -3.65 -21.37
CA ASN A 22 -13.24 -2.99 -22.26
C ASN A 22 -12.11 -2.33 -21.44
N ALA A 23 -10.85 -2.66 -21.77
CA ALA A 23 -9.64 -2.27 -21.04
C ALA A 23 -9.61 -2.69 -19.55
N GLY A 24 -10.52 -3.55 -19.09
CA GLY A 24 -10.58 -4.00 -17.69
C GLY A 24 -9.32 -4.71 -17.24
N TRP A 25 -8.72 -5.55 -18.10
CA TRP A 25 -7.44 -6.19 -17.87
C TRP A 25 -6.31 -5.18 -17.60
N ALA A 26 -6.27 -4.09 -18.36
CA ALA A 26 -5.24 -3.07 -18.21
C ALA A 26 -5.40 -2.34 -16.86
N ILE A 27 -6.61 -1.93 -16.50
CA ILE A 27 -6.92 -1.28 -15.22
C ILE A 27 -6.56 -2.22 -14.06
N ARG A 28 -6.93 -3.50 -14.16
CA ARG A 28 -6.62 -4.49 -13.12
C ARG A 28 -5.12 -4.69 -12.94
N TYR A 29 -4.35 -4.84 -14.02
CA TYR A 29 -2.90 -5.02 -13.96
C TYR A 29 -2.17 -3.76 -13.52
N ILE A 30 -2.59 -2.58 -13.97
CA ILE A 30 -2.07 -1.29 -13.51
C ILE A 30 -2.31 -1.14 -12.00
N HIS A 31 -3.50 -1.49 -11.52
CA HIS A 31 -3.83 -1.40 -10.09
C HIS A 31 -2.99 -2.37 -9.26
N ALA A 32 -2.93 -3.64 -9.63
CA ALA A 32 -2.19 -4.66 -8.87
C ALA A 32 -0.68 -4.43 -8.84
N ASN A 33 -0.07 -4.19 -10.02
CA ASN A 33 1.36 -3.90 -10.10
C ASN A 33 1.70 -2.49 -9.58
N GLY A 34 0.76 -1.55 -9.71
CA GLY A 34 0.87 -0.21 -9.16
C GLY A 34 0.99 -0.21 -7.65
N ALA A 35 0.27 -1.09 -6.95
CA ALA A 35 0.41 -1.25 -5.51
C ALA A 35 1.85 -1.65 -5.12
N SER A 36 2.45 -2.60 -5.83
CA SER A 36 3.84 -3.02 -5.59
C SER A 36 4.83 -1.89 -5.88
N LEU A 37 4.67 -1.19 -7.02
CA LEU A 37 5.52 -0.04 -7.36
C LEU A 37 5.42 1.08 -6.30
N PHE A 38 4.22 1.32 -5.80
CA PHE A 38 3.97 2.35 -4.80
C PHE A 38 4.74 2.06 -3.50
N PHE A 39 4.75 0.80 -3.04
CA PHE A 39 5.56 0.39 -1.88
C PHE A 39 7.06 0.50 -2.15
N ILE A 40 7.54 0.09 -3.31
CA ILE A 40 8.95 0.26 -3.68
C ILE A 40 9.35 1.74 -3.60
N ALA A 41 8.56 2.64 -4.19
CA ALA A 41 8.82 4.07 -4.17
C ALA A 41 8.79 4.63 -2.73
N VAL A 42 7.83 4.22 -1.91
CA VAL A 42 7.71 4.65 -0.51
C VAL A 42 8.87 4.13 0.34
N TYR A 43 9.29 2.88 0.15
CA TYR A 43 10.49 2.36 0.84
C TYR A 43 11.74 3.16 0.48
N MET A 44 11.96 3.44 -0.79
CA MET A 44 13.07 4.30 -1.22
C MET A 44 12.98 5.71 -0.58
N HIS A 45 11.77 6.26 -0.51
CA HIS A 45 11.52 7.55 0.13
C HIS A 45 11.82 7.53 1.64
N ILE A 46 11.37 6.50 2.36
CA ILE A 46 11.62 6.32 3.79
C ILE A 46 13.13 6.12 4.05
N PHE A 47 13.77 5.21 3.31
CA PHE A 47 15.20 4.93 3.48
C PHE A 47 16.07 6.15 3.16
N ARG A 48 15.69 6.94 2.15
CA ARG A 48 16.33 8.23 1.88
C ARG A 48 16.21 9.18 3.07
N GLY A 49 15.01 9.27 3.68
CA GLY A 49 14.77 10.08 4.88
C GLY A 49 15.61 9.64 6.07
N LEU A 50 15.75 8.33 6.27
CA LEU A 50 16.61 7.75 7.32
C LEU A 50 18.09 8.01 7.05
N TYR A 51 18.55 7.75 5.84
CA TYR A 51 19.95 7.90 5.45
C TYR A 51 20.47 9.33 5.65
N TYR A 52 19.68 10.33 5.25
CA TYR A 52 20.06 11.73 5.38
C TYR A 52 19.62 12.39 6.68
N GLY A 53 19.00 11.65 7.61
CA GLY A 53 18.52 12.20 8.87
C GLY A 53 17.38 13.21 8.72
N SER A 54 16.60 13.13 7.63
CA SER A 54 15.52 14.06 7.33
C SER A 54 14.33 13.99 8.28
N TYR A 55 14.33 13.03 9.20
CA TYR A 55 13.32 12.85 10.27
C TYR A 55 13.63 13.64 11.54
N LYS A 56 14.86 14.19 11.66
CA LYS A 56 15.31 14.93 12.83
C LYS A 56 14.73 16.35 12.83
N GLU A 57 14.87 17.00 13.99
CA GLU A 57 14.48 18.39 14.19
C GLU A 57 14.94 19.30 13.02
N PRO A 58 14.06 20.18 12.51
CA PRO A 58 12.68 20.50 12.94
C PRO A 58 11.60 19.75 12.15
N ARG A 59 11.85 18.54 11.63
CA ARG A 59 10.99 17.80 10.64
C ARG A 59 10.24 16.61 11.23
N GLU A 60 10.10 16.53 12.56
CA GLU A 60 9.47 15.40 13.25
C GLU A 60 8.00 15.22 12.84
N ILE A 61 7.26 16.33 12.71
CA ILE A 61 5.85 16.27 12.29
C ILE A 61 5.73 15.72 10.89
N THR A 62 6.61 16.13 9.98
CA THR A 62 6.65 15.58 8.62
C THR A 62 6.88 14.05 8.65
N TRP A 63 7.80 13.59 9.49
CA TRP A 63 8.07 12.18 9.67
C TRP A 63 6.87 11.42 10.25
N ILE A 64 6.24 11.92 11.30
CA ILE A 64 5.07 11.30 11.93
C ILE A 64 3.92 11.16 10.93
N LEU A 65 3.61 12.21 10.18
CA LEU A 65 2.59 12.18 9.13
C LEU A 65 2.93 11.14 8.05
N GLY A 66 4.21 11.06 7.65
CA GLY A 66 4.69 10.03 6.72
C GLY A 66 4.48 8.61 7.25
N MET A 67 4.75 8.37 8.54
CA MET A 67 4.51 7.07 9.17
C MET A 67 3.02 6.71 9.25
N LEU A 68 2.15 7.69 9.50
CA LEU A 68 0.70 7.47 9.47
C LEU A 68 0.21 7.11 8.06
N ILE A 69 0.74 7.77 7.02
CA ILE A 69 0.49 7.42 5.62
C ILE A 69 0.93 5.97 5.36
N TYR A 70 2.12 5.61 5.79
CA TYR A 70 2.66 4.26 5.57
C TYR A 70 1.79 3.17 6.22
N VAL A 71 1.35 3.37 7.46
CA VAL A 71 0.43 2.45 8.16
C VAL A 71 -0.92 2.36 7.44
N ALA A 72 -1.48 3.50 7.01
CA ALA A 72 -2.73 3.52 6.25
C ALA A 72 -2.59 2.83 4.89
N MET A 73 -1.42 2.95 4.23
CA MET A 73 -1.11 2.23 2.99
C MET A 73 -1.04 0.71 3.22
N MET A 74 -0.38 0.25 4.28
CA MET A 74 -0.32 -1.19 4.62
C MET A 74 -1.73 -1.74 4.83
N ALA A 75 -2.58 -1.03 5.58
CA ALA A 75 -3.98 -1.41 5.75
C ALA A 75 -4.71 -1.43 4.40
N THR A 76 -4.56 -0.41 3.58
CA THR A 76 -5.23 -0.30 2.28
C THR A 76 -4.87 -1.48 1.37
N VAL A 77 -3.59 -1.82 1.25
CA VAL A 77 -3.17 -2.91 0.35
C VAL A 77 -3.59 -4.27 0.87
N PHE A 78 -3.53 -4.49 2.18
CA PHE A 78 -4.03 -5.71 2.79
C PHE A 78 -5.52 -5.93 2.50
N LEU A 79 -6.34 -4.92 2.79
CA LEU A 79 -7.77 -4.96 2.52
C LEU A 79 -8.06 -5.20 1.03
N GLY A 80 -7.32 -4.54 0.14
CA GLY A 80 -7.49 -4.67 -1.31
C GLY A 80 -7.10 -6.03 -1.86
N TYR A 81 -6.06 -6.66 -1.29
CA TYR A 81 -5.62 -7.99 -1.71
C TYR A 81 -6.65 -9.09 -1.40
N VAL A 82 -7.49 -8.89 -0.41
CA VAL A 82 -8.57 -9.82 -0.06
C VAL A 82 -9.72 -9.78 -1.08
N LEU A 83 -9.96 -8.65 -1.73
CA LEU A 83 -11.15 -8.44 -2.58
C LEU A 83 -11.28 -9.37 -3.80
N PRO A 84 -10.21 -9.82 -4.48
CA PRO A 84 -10.34 -10.79 -5.57
C PRO A 84 -10.91 -12.15 -5.14
N TRP A 85 -10.89 -12.46 -3.85
CA TRP A 85 -11.41 -13.69 -3.28
C TRP A 85 -10.83 -14.96 -3.90
N GLY A 86 -9.54 -14.91 -4.24
CA GLY A 86 -8.74 -16.07 -4.61
C GLY A 86 -8.19 -16.78 -3.38
N GLN A 87 -7.55 -17.93 -3.57
CA GLN A 87 -6.95 -18.72 -2.51
C GLN A 87 -5.97 -17.94 -1.64
N MET A 88 -5.09 -17.15 -2.26
CA MET A 88 -4.13 -16.31 -1.51
C MET A 88 -4.83 -15.15 -0.80
N SER A 89 -5.91 -14.61 -1.37
CA SER A 89 -6.73 -13.57 -0.75
C SER A 89 -7.37 -14.05 0.55
N PHE A 90 -8.04 -15.19 0.51
CA PHE A 90 -8.74 -15.79 1.65
C PHE A 90 -7.78 -16.22 2.75
N TRP A 91 -6.77 -17.01 2.40
CA TRP A 91 -5.82 -17.55 3.38
C TRP A 91 -4.89 -16.47 3.93
N GLY A 92 -4.53 -15.46 3.11
CA GLY A 92 -3.81 -14.28 3.57
C GLY A 92 -4.62 -13.48 4.60
N ALA A 93 -5.92 -13.29 4.36
CA ALA A 93 -6.81 -12.66 5.34
C ALA A 93 -6.87 -13.49 6.64
N THR A 94 -7.03 -14.80 6.53
CA THR A 94 -7.11 -15.71 7.69
C THR A 94 -5.85 -15.63 8.56
N VAL A 95 -4.66 -15.73 7.95
CA VAL A 95 -3.39 -15.69 8.68
C VAL A 95 -3.15 -14.32 9.31
N ILE A 96 -3.29 -13.23 8.55
CA ILE A 96 -3.00 -11.89 9.07
C ILE A 96 -3.98 -11.49 10.17
N THR A 97 -5.27 -11.82 10.01
CA THR A 97 -6.25 -11.48 11.06
C THR A 97 -6.08 -12.33 12.31
N SER A 98 -5.59 -13.59 12.20
CA SER A 98 -5.30 -14.43 13.36
C SER A 98 -4.22 -13.86 14.27
N LEU A 99 -3.28 -13.06 13.72
CA LEU A 99 -2.25 -12.38 14.53
C LEU A 99 -2.87 -11.39 15.53
N PHE A 100 -3.98 -10.77 15.18
CA PHE A 100 -4.71 -9.92 16.14
C PHE A 100 -5.33 -10.72 17.28
N GLY A 101 -5.78 -11.94 16.99
CA GLY A 101 -6.31 -12.87 18.02
C GLY A 101 -5.25 -13.26 19.06
N ALA A 102 -3.97 -13.23 18.69
CA ALA A 102 -2.87 -13.54 19.63
C ALA A 102 -2.60 -12.44 20.67
N ILE A 103 -3.22 -11.26 20.57
CA ILE A 103 -3.07 -10.19 21.57
C ILE A 103 -3.76 -10.60 22.86
N PRO A 104 -3.04 -10.65 24.01
CA PRO A 104 -3.66 -11.06 25.26
C PRO A 104 -4.88 -10.22 25.64
N VAL A 105 -5.92 -10.86 26.16
CA VAL A 105 -7.17 -10.28 26.71
C VAL A 105 -8.09 -9.69 25.65
N VAL A 106 -7.60 -8.90 24.72
CA VAL A 106 -8.45 -8.15 23.75
C VAL A 106 -8.39 -8.70 22.32
N GLY A 107 -7.51 -9.67 22.07
CA GLY A 107 -7.23 -10.14 20.70
C GLY A 107 -8.43 -10.81 20.03
N GLU A 108 -9.03 -11.80 20.68
CA GLU A 108 -10.17 -12.53 20.14
C GLU A 108 -11.41 -11.63 19.91
N PRO A 109 -11.85 -10.80 20.85
CA PRO A 109 -12.90 -9.82 20.59
C PRO A 109 -12.58 -8.86 19.46
N PHE A 110 -11.34 -8.38 19.36
CA PHE A 110 -10.92 -7.48 18.30
C PHE A 110 -10.90 -8.18 16.93
N GLN A 111 -10.39 -9.40 16.85
CA GLN A 111 -10.40 -10.20 15.63
C GLN A 111 -11.84 -10.45 15.14
N THR A 112 -12.73 -10.89 16.05
CA THR A 112 -14.14 -11.14 15.74
C THR A 112 -14.84 -9.86 15.27
N TRP A 113 -14.56 -8.73 15.93
CA TRP A 113 -15.06 -7.43 15.49
C TRP A 113 -14.54 -7.04 14.10
N LEU A 114 -13.26 -7.23 13.83
CA LEU A 114 -12.64 -6.92 12.54
C LEU A 114 -13.25 -7.77 11.41
N LEU A 115 -13.36 -9.08 11.63
CA LEU A 115 -13.91 -10.02 10.66
C LEU A 115 -15.43 -9.86 10.46
N GLY A 116 -16.15 -9.45 11.50
CA GLY A 116 -17.61 -9.42 11.50
C GLY A 116 -18.25 -10.77 11.82
N GLY A 117 -17.45 -11.70 12.33
CA GLY A 117 -17.84 -13.05 12.67
C GLY A 117 -16.66 -13.86 13.19
N PRO A 118 -16.85 -15.16 13.46
CA PRO A 118 -15.80 -16.03 14.02
C PRO A 118 -14.71 -16.39 13.01
N ALA A 119 -14.96 -16.19 11.72
CA ALA A 119 -14.04 -16.56 10.63
C ALA A 119 -14.12 -15.53 9.49
N VAL A 120 -13.17 -15.63 8.56
CA VAL A 120 -13.18 -14.87 7.30
C VAL A 120 -14.36 -15.33 6.45
N ASP A 121 -15.28 -14.43 6.15
CA ASP A 121 -16.52 -14.72 5.43
C ASP A 121 -17.06 -13.46 4.74
N ASN A 122 -18.28 -13.50 4.25
CA ASN A 122 -18.94 -12.41 3.53
C ASN A 122 -18.96 -11.08 4.30
N ALA A 123 -19.14 -11.13 5.62
CA ALA A 123 -19.06 -9.93 6.46
C ALA A 123 -17.67 -9.28 6.38
N THR A 124 -16.61 -10.09 6.40
CA THR A 124 -15.22 -9.64 6.25
C THR A 124 -15.01 -8.97 4.89
N LEU A 125 -15.43 -9.63 3.82
CA LEU A 125 -15.28 -9.12 2.46
C LEU A 125 -15.95 -7.76 2.27
N ASN A 126 -17.18 -7.59 2.75
CA ASN A 126 -17.92 -6.33 2.66
C ASN A 126 -17.26 -5.19 3.45
N ARG A 127 -16.79 -5.47 4.66
CA ARG A 127 -16.07 -4.49 5.48
C ARG A 127 -14.75 -4.08 4.83
N PHE A 128 -14.01 -5.04 4.33
CA PHE A 128 -12.73 -4.80 3.67
C PHE A 128 -12.92 -4.02 2.37
N PHE A 129 -13.96 -4.29 1.61
CA PHE A 129 -14.30 -3.48 0.43
C PHE A 129 -14.58 -2.02 0.82
N SER A 130 -15.42 -1.79 1.83
CA SER A 130 -15.77 -0.43 2.26
C SER A 130 -14.56 0.34 2.77
N LEU A 131 -13.71 -0.30 3.58
CA LEU A 131 -12.49 0.31 4.11
C LEU A 131 -11.44 0.53 3.02
N HIS A 132 -11.27 -0.42 2.09
CA HIS A 132 -10.35 -0.25 0.95
C HIS A 132 -10.77 0.92 0.06
N TYR A 133 -12.06 1.16 -0.10
CA TYR A 133 -12.57 2.31 -0.83
C TYR A 133 -12.34 3.63 -0.06
N LEU A 134 -12.50 3.63 1.25
CA LEU A 134 -12.40 4.84 2.08
C LEU A 134 -10.94 5.28 2.34
N LEU A 135 -10.05 4.33 2.65
CA LEU A 135 -8.69 4.63 3.10
C LEU A 135 -7.85 5.45 2.11
N PRO A 136 -7.95 5.29 0.79
CA PRO A 136 -7.24 6.16 -0.16
C PRO A 136 -7.56 7.64 -0.01
N PHE A 137 -8.80 8.00 0.36
CA PHE A 137 -9.17 9.39 0.63
C PHE A 137 -8.58 9.90 1.94
N VAL A 138 -8.50 9.04 2.96
CA VAL A 138 -7.78 9.35 4.21
C VAL A 138 -6.30 9.57 3.94
N ILE A 139 -5.68 8.69 3.13
CA ILE A 139 -4.28 8.82 2.70
C ILE A 139 -4.08 10.13 1.95
N LEU A 140 -4.97 10.50 1.03
CA LEU A 140 -4.90 11.77 0.32
C LEU A 140 -4.90 12.96 1.29
N GLY A 141 -5.78 12.96 2.29
CA GLY A 141 -5.80 13.99 3.34
C GLY A 141 -4.49 14.05 4.12
N LEU A 142 -3.95 12.89 4.52
CA LEU A 142 -2.66 12.81 5.22
C LEU A 142 -1.50 13.28 4.33
N VAL A 143 -1.52 12.98 3.03
CA VAL A 143 -0.49 13.45 2.08
C VAL A 143 -0.52 14.98 1.96
N ILE A 144 -1.70 15.59 1.91
CA ILE A 144 -1.82 17.07 1.92
C ILE A 144 -1.18 17.66 3.19
N LEU A 145 -1.48 17.07 4.35
CA LEU A 145 -0.87 17.51 5.61
C LEU A 145 0.64 17.26 5.66
N HIS A 146 1.11 16.14 5.10
CA HIS A 146 2.54 15.81 5.02
C HIS A 146 3.31 16.81 4.16
N ILE A 147 2.77 17.18 3.00
CA ILE A 147 3.36 18.19 2.12
C ILE A 147 3.30 19.58 2.77
N TRP A 148 2.20 19.91 3.45
CA TRP A 148 2.09 21.18 4.18
C TRP A 148 3.14 21.27 5.28
N ALA A 149 3.30 20.23 6.11
CA ALA A 149 4.32 20.19 7.16
C ALA A 149 5.74 20.34 6.60
N PHE A 150 6.02 19.67 5.47
CA PHE A 150 7.27 19.81 4.74
C PHE A 150 7.53 21.25 4.29
N HIS A 151 6.53 21.96 3.79
CA HIS A 151 6.67 23.34 3.34
C HIS A 151 6.85 24.34 4.50
N THR A 152 6.41 24.01 5.71
CA THR A 152 6.62 24.89 6.88
C THR A 152 8.06 24.87 7.38
N THR A 153 8.72 23.70 7.31
CA THR A 153 10.11 23.52 7.80
C THR A 153 11.15 23.65 6.71
N GLY A 154 10.77 23.42 5.45
CA GLY A 154 11.65 23.41 4.28
C GLY A 154 12.45 22.12 4.11
N ASN A 155 13.24 22.08 3.04
CA ASN A 155 14.02 20.92 2.65
C ASN A 155 15.18 20.63 3.62
N ASN A 156 15.50 19.35 3.77
CA ASN A 156 16.77 18.94 4.33
C ASN A 156 17.85 18.98 3.24
N ASN A 157 19.00 19.61 3.53
CA ASN A 157 20.14 19.55 2.65
C ASN A 157 20.97 18.28 2.93
N PRO A 158 21.13 17.35 1.98
CA PRO A 158 21.88 16.11 2.16
C PRO A 158 23.37 16.35 2.54
N THR A 159 23.94 17.48 2.15
CA THR A 159 25.34 17.84 2.46
C THR A 159 25.48 18.55 3.82
N GLY A 160 24.38 18.80 4.54
CA GLY A 160 24.38 19.48 5.83
C GLY A 160 24.64 21.01 5.75
N VAL A 161 24.74 21.57 4.56
CA VAL A 161 24.89 23.03 4.37
C VAL A 161 23.52 23.68 4.41
N GLU A 162 23.29 24.52 5.41
CA GLU A 162 22.05 25.27 5.50
C GLU A 162 22.10 26.57 4.70
N VAL A 163 20.95 26.94 4.14
CA VAL A 163 20.79 28.21 3.42
C VAL A 163 20.93 29.37 4.41
N ARG A 164 21.84 30.28 4.12
CA ARG A 164 21.98 31.50 4.90
C ARG A 164 20.76 32.38 4.71
N ARG A 165 20.14 32.76 5.84
CA ARG A 165 18.94 33.58 5.82
C ARG A 165 19.22 35.01 6.33
N THR A 166 20.47 35.44 6.35
CA THR A 166 20.90 36.77 6.83
C THR A 166 20.46 37.90 5.91
N SER A 167 20.45 37.63 4.61
CA SER A 167 19.90 38.54 3.60
C SER A 167 19.30 37.77 2.44
N LYS A 168 18.47 38.39 1.62
CA LYS A 168 17.91 37.80 0.40
C LYS A 168 19.02 37.45 -0.58
N GLU A 169 20.02 38.28 -0.70
CA GLU A 169 21.17 38.11 -1.60
C GLU A 169 22.04 36.89 -1.20
N ASP A 170 22.23 36.66 0.10
CA ASP A 170 22.95 35.48 0.58
C ASP A 170 22.16 34.20 0.36
N ALA A 171 20.84 34.24 0.57
CA ALA A 171 19.98 33.10 0.29
C ALA A 171 19.97 32.73 -1.20
N GLU A 172 19.99 33.71 -2.10
CA GLU A 172 20.06 33.49 -3.54
C GLU A 172 21.38 32.83 -3.98
N LYS A 173 22.50 33.12 -3.31
CA LYS A 173 23.79 32.47 -3.57
C LYS A 173 23.83 31.02 -3.13
N ASP A 174 23.07 30.65 -2.13
CA ASP A 174 23.02 29.30 -1.55
C ASP A 174 21.92 28.41 -2.15
N THR A 175 21.12 28.93 -3.08
CA THR A 175 20.00 28.22 -3.69
C THR A 175 20.11 28.15 -5.21
N LEU A 176 19.49 27.13 -5.78
CA LEU A 176 19.29 27.01 -7.22
C LEU A 176 17.80 27.19 -7.54
N PRO A 177 17.45 27.82 -8.66
CA PRO A 177 16.06 27.87 -9.11
C PRO A 177 15.48 26.47 -9.27
N PHE A 178 14.22 26.30 -8.84
CA PHE A 178 13.52 25.01 -9.03
C PHE A 178 13.36 24.67 -10.52
N TRP A 179 12.95 25.66 -11.30
CA TRP A 179 12.90 25.57 -12.75
C TRP A 179 14.15 26.20 -13.38
N PRO A 180 14.82 25.52 -14.35
CA PRO A 180 14.52 24.20 -14.92
C PRO A 180 15.22 23.04 -14.18
N TYR A 181 16.14 23.31 -13.27
CA TYR A 181 17.12 22.34 -12.77
C TYR A 181 16.48 21.12 -12.10
N TYR A 182 15.62 21.32 -11.10
CA TYR A 182 15.00 20.21 -10.37
C TYR A 182 13.85 19.60 -11.15
N VAL A 183 13.05 20.41 -11.83
CA VAL A 183 11.92 19.93 -12.63
C VAL A 183 12.39 18.97 -13.73
N ILE A 184 13.47 19.29 -14.44
CA ILE A 184 13.99 18.41 -15.50
C ILE A 184 14.50 17.08 -14.91
N LYS A 185 15.20 17.11 -13.77
CA LYS A 185 15.69 15.90 -13.12
C LYS A 185 14.54 15.03 -12.61
N ASP A 186 13.53 15.62 -12.01
CA ASP A 186 12.36 14.90 -11.50
C ASP A 186 11.56 14.29 -12.65
N MET A 187 11.35 15.04 -13.74
CA MET A 187 10.67 14.52 -14.93
C MET A 187 11.45 13.37 -15.58
N PHE A 188 12.78 13.48 -15.66
CA PHE A 188 13.61 12.39 -16.19
C PHE A 188 13.46 11.11 -15.35
N ALA A 189 13.59 11.23 -14.03
CA ALA A 189 13.41 10.09 -13.13
C ALA A 189 12.01 9.49 -13.21
N LEU A 190 10.97 10.33 -13.26
CA LEU A 190 9.58 9.91 -13.42
C LEU A 190 9.36 9.13 -14.71
N VAL A 191 9.89 9.62 -15.85
CA VAL A 191 9.76 8.94 -17.14
C VAL A 191 10.43 7.56 -17.10
N LEU A 192 11.62 7.44 -16.51
CA LEU A 192 12.29 6.13 -16.38
C LEU A 192 11.48 5.15 -15.55
N ILE A 193 10.92 5.60 -14.41
CA ILE A 193 10.08 4.77 -13.55
C ILE A 193 8.80 4.36 -14.29
N LEU A 194 8.16 5.27 -15.03
CA LEU A 194 6.96 4.96 -15.81
C LEU A 194 7.26 3.97 -16.95
N ILE A 195 8.39 4.09 -17.63
CA ILE A 195 8.80 3.10 -18.65
C ILE A 195 8.97 1.73 -18.03
N ALA A 196 9.67 1.63 -16.89
CA ALA A 196 9.86 0.37 -16.19
C ALA A 196 8.50 -0.22 -15.73
N PHE A 197 7.62 0.59 -15.18
CA PHE A 197 6.29 0.18 -14.73
C PHE A 197 5.41 -0.31 -15.88
N VAL A 198 5.31 0.46 -16.96
CA VAL A 198 4.53 0.07 -18.15
C VAL A 198 5.10 -1.20 -18.77
N SER A 199 6.42 -1.38 -18.75
CA SER A 199 7.06 -2.62 -19.24
C SER A 199 6.65 -3.83 -18.39
N VAL A 200 6.60 -3.71 -17.07
CA VAL A 200 6.10 -4.79 -16.18
C VAL A 200 4.64 -5.09 -16.49
N VAL A 201 3.79 -4.08 -16.58
CA VAL A 201 2.35 -4.25 -16.87
C VAL A 201 2.12 -4.89 -18.25
N ALA A 202 2.91 -4.51 -19.26
CA ALA A 202 2.73 -4.99 -20.63
C ALA A 202 3.31 -6.39 -20.88
N PHE A 203 4.48 -6.70 -20.31
CA PHE A 203 5.23 -7.90 -20.65
C PHE A 203 5.31 -8.94 -19.53
N MET A 204 5.12 -8.53 -18.26
CA MET A 204 5.24 -9.41 -17.09
C MET A 204 4.14 -9.14 -16.04
N PRO A 205 2.85 -9.00 -16.42
CA PRO A 205 1.81 -8.50 -15.53
C PRO A 205 1.56 -9.38 -14.30
N ASN A 206 1.89 -10.66 -14.37
CA ASN A 206 1.69 -11.65 -13.31
C ASN A 206 2.95 -11.95 -12.48
N TYR A 207 4.09 -11.32 -12.81
CA TYR A 207 5.38 -11.62 -12.18
C TYR A 207 5.40 -11.35 -10.67
N LEU A 208 4.70 -10.31 -10.23
CA LEU A 208 4.59 -9.94 -8.81
C LEU A 208 3.37 -10.57 -8.12
N GLY A 209 2.58 -11.36 -8.84
CA GLY A 209 1.43 -12.07 -8.30
C GLY A 209 1.74 -13.51 -7.91
N HIS A 210 0.84 -14.14 -7.16
CA HIS A 210 0.92 -15.57 -6.85
C HIS A 210 -0.10 -16.35 -7.70
N PRO A 211 0.28 -17.45 -8.35
CA PRO A 211 -0.61 -18.20 -9.25
C PRO A 211 -1.86 -18.74 -8.54
N ASP A 212 -1.76 -19.16 -7.27
CA ASP A 212 -2.92 -19.68 -6.53
C ASP A 212 -4.02 -18.62 -6.32
N ASN A 213 -3.73 -17.33 -6.53
CA ASN A 213 -4.76 -16.29 -6.43
C ASN A 213 -5.66 -16.18 -7.67
N TYR A 214 -5.37 -16.98 -8.70
CA TYR A 214 -6.23 -17.22 -9.87
C TYR A 214 -7.13 -18.46 -9.70
N ILE A 215 -7.14 -19.05 -8.52
CA ILE A 215 -8.05 -20.11 -8.10
C ILE A 215 -9.01 -19.49 -7.08
N GLU A 216 -10.31 -19.73 -7.27
CA GLU A 216 -11.34 -19.24 -6.33
C GLU A 216 -11.11 -19.78 -4.91
N ALA A 217 -11.39 -18.96 -3.91
CA ALA A 217 -11.14 -19.28 -2.50
C ALA A 217 -11.91 -20.55 -2.07
N ASN A 218 -11.19 -21.48 -1.47
CA ASN A 218 -11.74 -22.68 -0.84
C ASN A 218 -11.22 -22.77 0.60
N ALA A 219 -12.12 -22.62 1.56
CA ALA A 219 -11.80 -22.67 2.99
C ALA A 219 -11.34 -24.05 3.48
N LEU A 220 -11.58 -25.12 2.69
CA LEU A 220 -11.24 -26.50 3.06
C LEU A 220 -9.85 -26.93 2.53
N VAL A 221 -9.23 -26.10 1.69
CA VAL A 221 -7.96 -26.44 1.04
C VAL A 221 -6.94 -25.33 1.26
N THR A 222 -6.05 -25.54 2.22
CA THR A 222 -4.97 -24.56 2.52
C THR A 222 -3.90 -24.63 1.42
N PRO A 223 -3.53 -23.51 0.78
CA PRO A 223 -2.40 -23.46 -0.15
C PRO A 223 -1.09 -23.86 0.55
N VAL A 224 -0.20 -24.53 -0.15
CA VAL A 224 1.10 -24.97 0.39
C VAL A 224 1.90 -23.80 0.97
N SER A 225 1.80 -22.62 0.36
CA SER A 225 2.46 -21.39 0.81
C SER A 225 2.07 -20.95 2.22
N TYR A 226 0.94 -21.42 2.75
CA TYR A 226 0.43 -21.06 4.08
C TYR A 226 0.47 -22.18 5.11
N THR A 227 0.72 -23.42 4.71
CA THR A 227 0.68 -24.58 5.63
C THR A 227 1.67 -24.49 6.80
N HIS A 228 2.77 -23.78 6.62
CA HIS A 228 3.79 -23.57 7.68
C HIS A 228 3.68 -22.21 8.37
N LEU A 229 2.79 -21.33 7.91
CA LEU A 229 2.53 -20.02 8.53
C LEU A 229 1.35 -20.04 9.49
N THR A 230 0.53 -21.09 9.46
CA THR A 230 -0.51 -21.28 10.47
C THR A 230 0.18 -21.65 11.78
N LEU A 231 0.20 -20.71 12.73
CA LEU A 231 0.53 -21.05 14.11
C LEU A 231 -0.42 -22.19 14.53
N PRO A 232 0.09 -23.23 15.20
CA PRO A 232 -0.77 -24.29 15.74
C PRO A 232 -1.66 -23.69 16.82
N THR A 233 -2.83 -23.21 16.40
CA THR A 233 -3.85 -22.65 17.31
C THR A 233 -4.78 -23.70 17.87
N THR A 234 -4.65 -24.95 17.41
CA THR A 234 -5.33 -26.10 18.01
C THR A 234 -4.36 -26.89 18.86
N PRO A 235 -4.62 -27.03 20.18
CA PRO A 235 -3.96 -28.08 20.93
C PRO A 235 -4.33 -29.41 20.24
N TYR A 236 -3.31 -30.21 19.95
CA TYR A 236 -3.54 -31.59 19.53
C TYR A 236 -4.31 -32.28 20.66
N VAL A 237 -5.58 -32.60 20.41
CA VAL A 237 -6.37 -33.48 21.24
C VAL A 237 -6.10 -34.91 20.81
#